data_e01cfeae720a4e486891111f17b2751a
#
_entry.id   e01cfeae720a4e486891111f17b2751a
#
_cell.length_a   1.000
_cell.length_b   1.000
_cell.length_c   1.000
_cell.angle_alpha   90.00
_cell.angle_beta   90.00
_cell.angle_gamma   90.00
#
_symmetry.space_group_name_H-M   'P 1'
#
loop_
_entity.id
_entity.type
_entity.pdbx_description
1 polymer ?
#
loop_
_entity_poly.entity_id
_entity_poly.type
_entity_poly.pdbx_seq_one_letter_code
_entity_poly.pdbx_strand_id
1 'polypeptide(L)'
;MTRTDRLPALIDAAHHCLDEGDLDGARAKHALAARIDRRHPDVMCLDAQLTALEGDLEAGYAIAQEVVGAHPDNVHALLCAADIGIGLDPEVAVEHARKAADLVEDEGDLVAAVLLLADGLCMLDRADEAREVLGELSSSAIDEPGVILDVAQALLAAEDPTSAELWVRRLTSTEDDFTTDAWHILGACREAKGDKAGMVAAWKEVLARDRAEPWQPVIADDDLERIASEALGELPEDVRAKLANVPILIDELPSDHLIEDGMDPRLLGLFEGTPMPEQPSVGGVPSVTTIHLFRKNLERAGGGDPDAIAEEVRVTVLHETAHYFGLDEEDLEKIGLD
;
A
#
# COMPACT_ATOMS: atom_id res chain seq x y z
N MET A 1 30.10 -22.14 -17.39
CA MET A 1 29.84 -20.99 -16.50
C MET A 1 30.86 -21.05 -15.39
N THR A 2 31.65 -20.03 -15.21
CA THR A 2 32.56 -19.89 -14.06
C THR A 2 31.73 -19.65 -12.79
N ARG A 3 32.37 -19.75 -11.62
CA ARG A 3 31.71 -19.49 -10.32
C ARG A 3 31.21 -18.03 -10.24
N THR A 4 31.96 -17.11 -10.83
CA THR A 4 31.66 -15.68 -10.88
C THR A 4 30.48 -15.37 -11.83
N ASP A 5 30.35 -16.11 -12.95
CA ASP A 5 29.25 -15.91 -13.91
C ASP A 5 27.87 -16.35 -13.34
N ARG A 6 27.85 -17.03 -12.18
CA ARG A 6 26.61 -17.52 -11.54
C ARG A 6 26.04 -16.51 -10.52
N LEU A 7 26.85 -15.58 -10.05
CA LEU A 7 26.42 -14.67 -8.98
C LEU A 7 25.29 -13.75 -9.42
N PRO A 8 25.41 -13.00 -10.55
CA PRO A 8 24.31 -12.16 -11.03
C PRO A 8 23.01 -12.96 -11.24
N ALA A 9 23.09 -14.11 -11.93
CA ALA A 9 21.91 -14.95 -12.17
C ALA A 9 21.22 -15.48 -10.90
N LEU A 10 21.93 -15.62 -9.79
CA LEU A 10 21.33 -15.99 -8.51
C LEU A 10 20.68 -14.79 -7.84
N ILE A 11 21.25 -13.61 -7.97
CA ILE A 11 20.69 -12.35 -7.48
C ILE A 11 19.41 -12.05 -8.24
N ASP A 12 19.45 -12.07 -9.58
CA ASP A 12 18.27 -11.87 -10.44
C ASP A 12 17.15 -12.87 -10.11
N ALA A 13 17.50 -14.15 -9.90
CA ALA A 13 16.53 -15.18 -9.54
C ALA A 13 15.96 -14.99 -8.11
N ALA A 14 16.69 -14.33 -7.21
CA ALA A 14 16.18 -14.00 -5.88
C ALA A 14 15.21 -12.82 -5.95
N HIS A 15 15.54 -11.77 -6.70
CA HIS A 15 14.62 -10.66 -6.92
C HIS A 15 13.32 -11.13 -7.60
N HIS A 16 13.42 -11.99 -8.61
CA HIS A 16 12.22 -12.58 -9.23
C HIS A 16 11.35 -13.35 -8.22
N CYS A 17 11.96 -14.09 -7.27
CA CYS A 17 11.20 -14.72 -6.19
C CYS A 17 10.54 -13.68 -5.26
N LEU A 18 11.21 -12.55 -4.99
CA LEU A 18 10.62 -11.46 -4.20
C LEU A 18 9.44 -10.82 -4.92
N ASP A 19 9.55 -10.58 -6.22
CA ASP A 19 8.46 -10.06 -7.06
C ASP A 19 7.24 -10.98 -7.09
N GLU A 20 7.46 -12.31 -6.95
CA GLU A 20 6.39 -13.32 -6.86
C GLU A 20 5.90 -13.57 -5.43
N GLY A 21 6.45 -12.88 -4.42
CA GLY A 21 6.13 -13.08 -3.00
C GLY A 21 6.71 -14.38 -2.39
N ASP A 22 7.60 -15.10 -3.11
CA ASP A 22 8.27 -16.33 -2.66
C ASP A 22 9.50 -16.01 -1.80
N LEU A 23 9.28 -15.62 -0.54
CA LEU A 23 10.38 -15.30 0.41
C LEU A 23 11.30 -16.50 0.66
N ASP A 24 10.76 -17.71 0.75
CA ASP A 24 11.56 -18.94 0.94
C ASP A 24 12.47 -19.21 -0.26
N GLY A 25 11.93 -19.04 -1.49
CA GLY A 25 12.69 -19.14 -2.73
C GLY A 25 13.79 -18.11 -2.82
N ALA A 26 13.47 -16.84 -2.50
CA ALA A 26 14.45 -15.75 -2.46
C ALA A 26 15.57 -16.01 -1.45
N ARG A 27 15.24 -16.44 -0.23
CA ARG A 27 16.21 -16.82 0.81
C ARG A 27 17.09 -17.99 0.38
N ALA A 28 16.54 -18.99 -0.30
CA ALA A 28 17.32 -20.10 -0.84
C ALA A 28 18.31 -19.66 -1.94
N LYS A 29 17.93 -18.72 -2.82
CA LYS A 29 18.82 -18.14 -3.84
C LYS A 29 19.90 -17.27 -3.22
N HIS A 30 19.53 -16.41 -2.26
CA HIS A 30 20.48 -15.65 -1.46
C HIS A 30 21.54 -16.55 -0.81
N ALA A 31 21.14 -17.65 -0.15
CA ALA A 31 22.07 -18.57 0.47
C ALA A 31 23.06 -19.18 -0.54
N LEU A 32 22.66 -19.41 -1.78
CA LEU A 32 23.56 -19.87 -2.85
C LEU A 32 24.51 -18.76 -3.32
N ALA A 33 24.01 -17.53 -3.47
CA ALA A 33 24.83 -16.36 -3.83
C ALA A 33 25.88 -16.07 -2.74
N ALA A 34 25.51 -16.10 -1.47
CA ALA A 34 26.39 -15.89 -0.31
C ALA A 34 27.52 -16.94 -0.19
N ARG A 35 27.31 -18.17 -0.71
CA ARG A 35 28.39 -19.17 -0.82
C ARG A 35 29.42 -18.84 -1.90
N ILE A 36 29.06 -18.00 -2.86
CA ILE A 36 29.97 -17.53 -3.93
C ILE A 36 30.76 -16.34 -3.40
N ASP A 37 30.07 -15.30 -2.98
CA ASP A 37 30.66 -14.11 -2.36
C ASP A 37 29.67 -13.45 -1.37
N ARG A 38 29.89 -13.69 -0.08
CA ARG A 38 29.05 -13.15 0.99
C ARG A 38 29.22 -11.63 1.17
N ARG A 39 30.32 -11.05 0.67
CA ARG A 39 30.62 -9.62 0.84
C ARG A 39 30.32 -8.81 -0.40
N HIS A 40 29.76 -9.43 -1.43
CA HIS A 40 29.31 -8.71 -2.60
C HIS A 40 28.21 -7.73 -2.20
N PRO A 41 28.27 -6.44 -2.61
CA PRO A 41 27.26 -5.45 -2.21
C PRO A 41 25.83 -5.93 -2.46
N ASP A 42 25.53 -6.44 -3.66
CA ASP A 42 24.18 -6.88 -4.02
C ASP A 42 23.70 -8.09 -3.20
N VAL A 43 24.63 -8.98 -2.79
CA VAL A 43 24.27 -10.11 -1.90
C VAL A 43 23.93 -9.61 -0.51
N MET A 44 24.64 -8.59 -0.03
CA MET A 44 24.35 -7.98 1.27
C MET A 44 23.06 -7.14 1.22
N CYS A 45 22.81 -6.41 0.12
CA CYS A 45 21.54 -5.71 -0.07
C CYS A 45 20.34 -6.67 -0.09
N LEU A 46 20.47 -7.79 -0.79
CA LEU A 46 19.45 -8.84 -0.78
C LEU A 46 19.24 -9.44 0.63
N ASP A 47 20.30 -9.60 1.43
CA ASP A 47 20.19 -10.02 2.83
C ASP A 47 19.45 -8.98 3.69
N ALA A 48 19.72 -7.71 3.45
CA ALA A 48 19.05 -6.61 4.12
C ALA A 48 17.53 -6.58 3.80
N GLN A 49 17.18 -6.66 2.52
CA GLN A 49 15.78 -6.69 2.06
C GLN A 49 15.02 -7.90 2.64
N LEU A 50 15.60 -9.10 2.53
CA LEU A 50 15.00 -10.32 3.08
C LEU A 50 14.82 -10.24 4.59
N THR A 51 15.78 -9.67 5.32
CA THR A 51 15.71 -9.51 6.77
C THR A 51 14.59 -8.53 7.17
N ALA A 52 14.45 -7.44 6.44
CA ALA A 52 13.37 -6.48 6.64
C ALA A 52 11.99 -7.10 6.36
N LEU A 53 11.85 -7.83 5.24
CA LEU A 53 10.61 -8.52 4.86
C LEU A 53 10.22 -9.67 5.80
N GLU A 54 11.19 -10.28 6.49
CA GLU A 54 10.96 -11.28 7.54
C GLU A 54 10.52 -10.66 8.88
N GLY A 55 10.39 -9.33 8.93
CA GLY A 55 9.87 -8.58 10.08
C GLY A 55 10.93 -7.92 10.98
N ASP A 56 12.23 -8.02 10.65
CA ASP A 56 13.30 -7.32 11.39
C ASP A 56 13.82 -6.13 10.58
N LEU A 57 12.98 -5.10 10.50
CA LEU A 57 13.27 -3.88 9.74
C LEU A 57 14.55 -3.18 10.21
N GLU A 58 14.78 -3.11 11.54
CA GLU A 58 15.97 -2.47 12.12
C GLU A 58 17.25 -3.24 11.75
N ALA A 59 17.24 -4.57 11.80
CA ALA A 59 18.38 -5.38 11.39
C ALA A 59 18.63 -5.28 9.88
N GLY A 60 17.59 -5.31 9.05
CA GLY A 60 17.68 -5.09 7.61
C GLY A 60 18.34 -3.75 7.30
N TYR A 61 17.87 -2.68 7.93
CA TYR A 61 18.43 -1.33 7.77
C TYR A 61 19.89 -1.26 8.20
N ALA A 62 20.27 -1.87 9.32
CA ALA A 62 21.65 -1.90 9.78
C ALA A 62 22.59 -2.58 8.77
N ILE A 63 22.15 -3.67 8.12
CA ILE A 63 22.91 -4.33 7.04
C ILE A 63 23.05 -3.39 5.85
N ALA A 64 21.96 -2.75 5.40
CA ALA A 64 21.99 -1.81 4.27
C ALA A 64 22.96 -0.64 4.52
N GLN A 65 22.95 -0.07 5.74
CA GLN A 65 23.88 0.98 6.15
C GLN A 65 25.36 0.52 6.15
N GLU A 66 25.64 -0.74 6.54
CA GLU A 66 27.00 -1.31 6.44
C GLU A 66 27.46 -1.35 4.98
N VAL A 67 26.56 -1.73 4.05
CA VAL A 67 26.88 -1.76 2.61
C VAL A 67 27.18 -0.36 2.08
N VAL A 68 26.33 0.63 2.39
CA VAL A 68 26.56 2.03 1.99
C VAL A 68 27.87 2.57 2.59
N GLY A 69 28.16 2.24 3.85
CA GLY A 69 29.42 2.64 4.49
C GLY A 69 30.66 2.06 3.80
N ALA A 70 30.58 0.83 3.31
CA ALA A 70 31.67 0.17 2.57
C ALA A 70 31.74 0.60 1.08
N HIS A 71 30.61 0.92 0.47
CA HIS A 71 30.44 1.21 -0.95
C HIS A 71 29.57 2.48 -1.15
N PRO A 72 30.07 3.66 -0.75
CA PRO A 72 29.25 4.87 -0.65
C PRO A 72 28.70 5.40 -1.99
N ASP A 73 29.25 4.97 -3.12
CA ASP A 73 28.84 5.39 -4.47
C ASP A 73 28.17 4.23 -5.24
N ASN A 74 27.79 3.15 -4.56
CA ASN A 74 27.04 2.07 -5.15
C ASN A 74 25.55 2.43 -5.16
N VAL A 75 24.97 2.64 -6.34
CA VAL A 75 23.56 3.06 -6.53
C VAL A 75 22.61 2.05 -5.91
N HIS A 76 22.79 0.75 -6.17
CA HIS A 76 21.92 -0.28 -5.62
C HIS A 76 21.93 -0.33 -4.07
N ALA A 77 23.12 -0.13 -3.46
CA ALA A 77 23.20 -0.05 -2.00
C ALA A 77 22.50 1.19 -1.44
N LEU A 78 22.61 2.32 -2.13
CA LEU A 78 21.92 3.56 -1.75
C LEU A 78 20.40 3.41 -1.84
N LEU A 79 19.89 2.82 -2.94
CA LEU A 79 18.47 2.54 -3.12
C LEU A 79 17.94 1.57 -2.06
N CYS A 80 18.67 0.49 -1.80
CA CYS A 80 18.30 -0.49 -0.76
C CYS A 80 18.23 0.15 0.64
N ALA A 81 19.20 1.02 0.97
CA ALA A 81 19.22 1.69 2.26
C ALA A 81 18.15 2.79 2.37
N ALA A 82 17.80 3.44 1.26
CA ALA A 82 16.69 4.40 1.22
C ALA A 82 15.35 3.72 1.42
N ASP A 83 15.09 2.64 0.69
CA ASP A 83 13.86 1.86 0.72
C ASP A 83 13.58 1.31 2.13
N ILE A 84 14.52 0.55 2.70
CA ILE A 84 14.36 -0.02 4.05
C ILE A 84 14.33 1.08 5.13
N GLY A 85 15.07 2.16 4.91
CA GLY A 85 15.24 3.24 5.90
C GLY A 85 14.10 4.24 5.95
N ILE A 86 13.22 4.28 4.96
CA ILE A 86 12.21 5.34 4.82
C ILE A 86 11.29 5.44 6.03
N GLY A 87 10.86 4.31 6.60
CA GLY A 87 10.02 4.25 7.80
C GLY A 87 10.79 4.41 9.12
N LEU A 88 12.13 4.36 9.12
CA LEU A 88 12.97 4.43 10.32
C LEU A 88 13.69 5.77 10.47
N ASP A 89 14.26 6.27 9.38
CA ASP A 89 15.03 7.51 9.32
C ASP A 89 14.83 8.17 7.95
N PRO A 90 13.68 8.82 7.72
CA PRO A 90 13.35 9.39 6.41
C PRO A 90 14.32 10.49 5.96
N GLU A 91 14.98 11.20 6.89
CA GLU A 91 15.99 12.19 6.50
C GLU A 91 17.21 11.53 5.84
N VAL A 92 17.72 10.43 6.42
CA VAL A 92 18.84 9.68 5.85
C VAL A 92 18.42 8.94 4.59
N ALA A 93 17.19 8.41 4.53
CA ALA A 93 16.63 7.80 3.31
C ALA A 93 16.61 8.79 2.14
N VAL A 94 16.15 10.03 2.38
CA VAL A 94 16.18 11.14 1.39
C VAL A 94 17.60 11.45 0.94
N GLU A 95 18.60 11.47 1.84
CA GLU A 95 19.99 11.69 1.46
C GLU A 95 20.52 10.58 0.55
N HIS A 96 20.21 9.32 0.86
CA HIS A 96 20.62 8.17 0.06
C HIS A 96 19.93 8.15 -1.31
N ALA A 97 18.61 8.35 -1.37
CA ALA A 97 17.85 8.39 -2.61
C ALA A 97 18.32 9.55 -3.52
N ARG A 98 18.56 10.74 -2.95
CA ARG A 98 19.10 11.89 -3.70
C ARG A 98 20.49 11.59 -4.28
N LYS A 99 21.35 10.98 -3.46
CA LYS A 99 22.68 10.58 -3.92
C LYS A 99 22.61 9.50 -5.00
N ALA A 100 21.70 8.55 -4.89
CA ALA A 100 21.46 7.56 -5.93
C ALA A 100 21.04 8.22 -7.24
N ALA A 101 20.08 9.15 -7.20
CA ALA A 101 19.61 9.90 -8.37
C ALA A 101 20.75 10.69 -9.06
N ASP A 102 21.68 11.25 -8.27
CA ASP A 102 22.85 11.99 -8.82
C ASP A 102 23.87 11.07 -9.50
N LEU A 103 23.95 9.79 -9.12
CA LEU A 103 24.96 8.84 -9.58
C LEU A 103 24.47 7.89 -10.68
N VAL A 104 23.17 7.72 -10.79
CA VAL A 104 22.56 6.73 -11.70
C VAL A 104 22.71 7.17 -13.16
N GLU A 105 22.99 6.18 -14.03
CA GLU A 105 23.07 6.35 -15.48
C GLU A 105 21.92 5.64 -16.21
N ASP A 106 21.25 4.71 -15.53
CA ASP A 106 20.12 3.95 -16.06
C ASP A 106 18.78 4.65 -15.75
N GLU A 107 17.86 4.64 -16.72
CA GLU A 107 16.57 5.33 -16.57
C GLU A 107 15.65 4.66 -15.54
N GLY A 108 15.68 3.34 -15.42
CA GLY A 108 14.90 2.58 -14.44
C GLY A 108 15.35 2.88 -13.02
N ASP A 109 16.66 2.82 -12.76
CA ASP A 109 17.23 3.16 -11.46
C ASP A 109 16.99 4.64 -11.10
N LEU A 110 16.97 5.54 -12.11
CA LEU A 110 16.63 6.95 -11.89
C LEU A 110 15.19 7.10 -11.39
N VAL A 111 14.25 6.41 -12.02
CA VAL A 111 12.85 6.44 -11.60
C VAL A 111 12.70 5.91 -10.17
N ALA A 112 13.32 4.78 -9.85
CA ALA A 112 13.31 4.22 -8.50
C ALA A 112 13.89 5.20 -7.46
N ALA A 113 15.02 5.85 -7.78
CA ALA A 113 15.62 6.85 -6.90
C ALA A 113 14.72 8.07 -6.68
N VAL A 114 14.06 8.55 -7.74
CA VAL A 114 13.15 9.71 -7.67
C VAL A 114 11.88 9.36 -6.87
N LEU A 115 11.33 8.16 -7.03
CA LEU A 115 10.17 7.72 -6.27
C LEU A 115 10.48 7.60 -4.78
N LEU A 116 11.58 6.94 -4.41
CA LEU A 116 12.02 6.85 -3.01
C LEU A 116 12.33 8.23 -2.41
N LEU A 117 12.95 9.13 -3.21
CA LEU A 117 13.21 10.49 -2.78
C LEU A 117 11.92 11.26 -2.51
N ALA A 118 10.93 11.15 -3.40
CA ALA A 118 9.65 11.81 -3.27
C ALA A 118 8.87 11.29 -2.06
N ASP A 119 8.86 9.98 -1.85
CA ASP A 119 8.20 9.33 -0.71
C ASP A 119 8.82 9.80 0.62
N GLY A 120 10.14 9.74 0.76
CA GLY A 120 10.81 10.26 1.95
C GLY A 120 10.59 11.76 2.19
N LEU A 121 10.50 12.58 1.12
CA LEU A 121 10.17 13.99 1.24
C LEU A 121 8.72 14.19 1.71
N CYS A 122 7.77 13.40 1.23
CA CYS A 122 6.38 13.45 1.71
C CYS A 122 6.28 13.07 3.19
N MET A 123 6.98 12.03 3.64
CA MET A 123 7.04 11.67 5.06
C MET A 123 7.64 12.77 5.95
N LEU A 124 8.45 13.65 5.39
CA LEU A 124 9.02 14.82 6.07
C LEU A 124 8.18 16.09 5.92
N ASP A 125 6.93 16.01 5.47
CA ASP A 125 6.05 17.16 5.16
C ASP A 125 6.66 18.15 4.15
N ARG A 126 7.52 17.66 3.22
CA ARG A 126 8.22 18.44 2.20
C ARG A 126 7.63 18.24 0.79
N ALA A 127 6.30 18.27 0.70
CA ALA A 127 5.55 18.01 -0.54
C ALA A 127 5.99 18.90 -1.73
N ASP A 128 6.36 20.16 -1.50
CA ASP A 128 6.85 21.05 -2.55
C ASP A 128 8.12 20.51 -3.23
N GLU A 129 9.06 19.99 -2.45
CA GLU A 129 10.29 19.40 -2.98
C GLU A 129 10.02 18.04 -3.65
N ALA A 130 9.08 17.25 -3.12
CA ALA A 130 8.65 16.02 -3.77
C ALA A 130 8.08 16.28 -5.17
N ARG A 131 7.24 17.33 -5.33
CA ARG A 131 6.74 17.75 -6.65
C ARG A 131 7.85 18.18 -7.60
N GLU A 132 8.87 18.89 -7.10
CA GLU A 132 9.99 19.33 -7.92
C GLU A 132 10.75 18.13 -8.50
N VAL A 133 11.11 17.15 -7.67
CA VAL A 133 11.86 15.97 -8.14
C VAL A 133 11.03 15.06 -9.04
N LEU A 134 9.74 14.85 -8.73
CA LEU A 134 8.83 14.09 -9.61
C LEU A 134 8.62 14.79 -10.96
N GLY A 135 8.65 16.12 -10.98
CA GLY A 135 8.54 16.93 -12.20
C GLY A 135 9.72 16.76 -13.17
N GLU A 136 10.85 16.18 -12.74
CA GLU A 136 11.98 15.87 -13.61
C GLU A 136 11.71 14.62 -14.47
N LEU A 137 10.76 13.75 -14.06
CA LEU A 137 10.39 12.56 -14.82
C LEU A 137 9.59 12.93 -16.08
N SER A 138 9.99 12.36 -17.20
CA SER A 138 9.30 12.59 -18.47
C SER A 138 8.25 11.52 -18.74
N SER A 139 6.97 11.92 -18.72
CA SER A 139 5.86 10.99 -19.03
C SER A 139 5.91 10.42 -20.45
N SER A 140 6.67 11.02 -21.37
CA SER A 140 6.85 10.51 -22.73
C SER A 140 7.96 9.47 -22.87
N ALA A 141 8.82 9.33 -21.88
CA ALA A 141 9.92 8.37 -21.86
C ALA A 141 9.53 7.07 -21.13
N ILE A 142 8.59 7.14 -20.19
CA ILE A 142 8.16 6.01 -19.36
C ILE A 142 6.88 5.41 -19.93
N ASP A 143 6.97 4.18 -20.43
CA ASP A 143 5.84 3.46 -21.04
C ASP A 143 5.36 2.26 -20.21
N GLU A 144 6.06 1.87 -19.16
CA GLU A 144 5.69 0.76 -18.30
C GLU A 144 4.48 1.13 -17.42
N PRO A 145 3.35 0.40 -17.50
CA PRO A 145 2.12 0.78 -16.81
C PRO A 145 2.25 0.83 -15.29
N GLY A 146 2.96 -0.12 -14.68
CA GLY A 146 3.21 -0.12 -13.24
C GLY A 146 3.92 1.15 -12.78
N VAL A 147 5.02 1.51 -13.43
CA VAL A 147 5.80 2.72 -13.14
C VAL A 147 4.94 3.99 -13.30
N ILE A 148 4.04 4.01 -14.29
CA ILE A 148 3.12 5.13 -14.48
C ILE A 148 2.19 5.30 -13.28
N LEU A 149 1.66 4.20 -12.74
CA LEU A 149 0.82 4.21 -11.56
C LEU A 149 1.61 4.68 -10.33
N ASP A 150 2.83 4.17 -10.14
CA ASP A 150 3.69 4.55 -9.02
C ASP A 150 3.99 6.05 -9.02
N VAL A 151 4.37 6.60 -10.19
CA VAL A 151 4.60 8.05 -10.34
C VAL A 151 3.33 8.86 -10.07
N ALA A 152 2.18 8.39 -10.53
CA ALA A 152 0.92 9.09 -10.29
C ALA A 152 0.50 9.04 -8.81
N GLN A 153 0.73 7.95 -8.11
CA GLN A 153 0.52 7.85 -6.66
C GLN A 153 1.46 8.77 -5.89
N ALA A 154 2.75 8.77 -6.24
CA ALA A 154 3.73 9.68 -5.64
C ALA A 154 3.36 11.16 -5.85
N LEU A 155 2.86 11.52 -7.04
CA LEU A 155 2.37 12.88 -7.32
C LEU A 155 1.12 13.22 -6.50
N LEU A 156 0.22 12.27 -6.26
CA LEU A 156 -0.92 12.47 -5.37
C LEU A 156 -0.48 12.68 -3.92
N ALA A 157 0.45 11.86 -3.42
CA ALA A 157 1.04 12.02 -2.09
C ALA A 157 1.77 13.36 -1.93
N ALA A 158 2.39 13.84 -3.02
CA ALA A 158 3.00 15.17 -3.08
C ALA A 158 1.99 16.32 -3.32
N GLU A 159 0.68 16.08 -3.18
CA GLU A 159 -0.40 17.06 -3.37
C GLU A 159 -0.46 17.69 -4.78
N ASP A 160 -0.03 16.96 -5.83
CA ASP A 160 -0.18 17.37 -7.23
C ASP A 160 -1.13 16.47 -8.02
N PRO A 161 -2.44 16.52 -7.73
CA PRO A 161 -3.43 15.72 -8.45
C PRO A 161 -3.57 16.09 -9.92
N THR A 162 -3.05 17.24 -10.32
CA THR A 162 -3.12 17.69 -11.73
C THR A 162 -2.11 16.94 -12.58
N SER A 163 -0.87 16.84 -12.13
CA SER A 163 0.16 16.08 -12.80
C SER A 163 -0.15 14.58 -12.72
N ALA A 164 -0.58 14.08 -11.56
CA ALA A 164 -1.01 12.69 -11.39
C ALA A 164 -2.07 12.27 -12.42
N GLU A 165 -3.11 13.09 -12.60
CA GLU A 165 -4.16 12.84 -13.61
C GLU A 165 -3.58 12.76 -15.04
N LEU A 166 -2.59 13.58 -15.39
CA LEU A 166 -1.96 13.53 -16.72
C LEU A 166 -1.23 12.20 -16.96
N TRP A 167 -0.62 11.64 -15.91
CA TRP A 167 0.05 10.35 -15.99
C TRP A 167 -0.91 9.20 -16.20
N VAL A 168 -1.97 9.07 -15.40
CA VAL A 168 -2.87 7.93 -15.45
C VAL A 168 -3.85 7.92 -16.62
N ARG A 169 -4.18 9.08 -17.19
CA ARG A 169 -5.17 9.17 -18.29
C ARG A 169 -4.87 8.27 -19.47
N ARG A 170 -3.62 8.03 -19.80
CA ARG A 170 -3.26 7.16 -20.92
C ARG A 170 -3.61 5.70 -20.65
N LEU A 171 -3.54 5.24 -19.38
CA LEU A 171 -3.87 3.88 -18.98
C LEU A 171 -5.37 3.64 -18.89
N THR A 172 -6.19 4.68 -18.68
CA THR A 172 -7.65 4.52 -18.66
C THR A 172 -8.24 4.19 -20.04
N SER A 173 -7.44 4.29 -21.11
CA SER A 173 -7.84 3.96 -22.48
C SER A 173 -7.36 2.59 -22.93
N THR A 174 -6.59 1.88 -22.11
CA THR A 174 -6.14 0.53 -22.36
C THR A 174 -7.15 -0.49 -21.80
N GLU A 175 -6.96 -1.76 -22.10
CA GLU A 175 -7.75 -2.87 -21.53
C GLU A 175 -6.77 -3.94 -21.05
N ASP A 176 -5.97 -3.57 -20.05
CA ASP A 176 -4.97 -4.41 -19.41
C ASP A 176 -5.19 -4.46 -17.89
N ASP A 177 -4.35 -5.18 -17.18
CA ASP A 177 -4.47 -5.42 -15.74
C ASP A 177 -4.32 -4.12 -14.91
N PHE A 178 -3.68 -3.08 -15.46
CA PHE A 178 -3.45 -1.80 -14.79
C PHE A 178 -4.58 -0.78 -14.98
N THR A 179 -5.52 -1.05 -15.88
CA THR A 179 -6.58 -0.11 -16.25
C THR A 179 -7.50 0.23 -15.07
N THR A 180 -7.82 -0.76 -14.23
CA THR A 180 -8.69 -0.54 -13.06
C THR A 180 -8.01 0.36 -12.03
N ASP A 181 -6.71 0.15 -11.78
CA ASP A 181 -5.91 0.97 -10.86
C ASP A 181 -5.77 2.41 -11.39
N ALA A 182 -5.58 2.56 -12.70
CA ALA A 182 -5.56 3.87 -13.33
C ALA A 182 -6.88 4.64 -13.15
N TRP A 183 -8.03 3.97 -13.25
CA TRP A 183 -9.33 4.59 -12.97
C TRP A 183 -9.49 4.95 -11.49
N HIS A 184 -8.97 4.13 -10.58
CA HIS A 184 -8.99 4.40 -9.16
C HIS A 184 -8.19 5.67 -8.82
N ILE A 185 -6.93 5.74 -9.27
CA ILE A 185 -6.07 6.92 -9.09
C ILE A 185 -6.69 8.16 -9.76
N LEU A 186 -7.30 8.01 -10.95
CA LEU A 186 -8.01 9.11 -11.60
C LEU A 186 -9.16 9.65 -10.73
N GLY A 187 -9.89 8.76 -10.07
CA GLY A 187 -10.92 9.12 -9.11
C GLY A 187 -10.37 9.95 -7.95
N ALA A 188 -9.30 9.47 -7.32
CA ALA A 188 -8.60 10.18 -6.24
C ALA A 188 -8.04 11.54 -6.69
N CYS A 189 -7.47 11.64 -7.90
CA CYS A 189 -7.06 12.93 -8.46
C CYS A 189 -8.21 13.94 -8.56
N ARG A 190 -9.39 13.48 -8.94
CA ARG A 190 -10.58 14.33 -9.09
C ARG A 190 -11.18 14.70 -7.74
N GLU A 191 -11.15 13.79 -6.78
CA GLU A 191 -11.52 14.06 -5.40
C GLU A 191 -10.66 15.18 -4.81
N ALA A 192 -9.34 15.05 -4.87
CA ALA A 192 -8.40 16.06 -4.38
C ALA A 192 -8.59 17.44 -5.07
N LYS A 193 -9.12 17.45 -6.30
CA LYS A 193 -9.48 18.69 -7.04
C LYS A 193 -10.88 19.19 -6.74
N GLY A 194 -11.68 18.50 -5.93
CA GLY A 194 -13.07 18.82 -5.63
C GLY A 194 -14.05 18.56 -6.80
N ASP A 195 -13.64 17.81 -7.83
CA ASP A 195 -14.49 17.39 -8.94
C ASP A 195 -15.30 16.15 -8.58
N LYS A 196 -16.31 16.28 -7.72
CA LYS A 196 -17.15 15.18 -7.26
C LYS A 196 -17.78 14.40 -8.43
N ALA A 197 -18.23 15.07 -9.48
CA ALA A 197 -18.87 14.40 -10.60
C ALA A 197 -17.88 13.53 -11.39
N GLY A 198 -16.68 14.05 -11.60
CA GLY A 198 -15.60 13.32 -12.25
C GLY A 198 -15.09 12.14 -11.40
N MET A 199 -14.94 12.35 -10.09
CA MET A 199 -14.57 11.30 -9.12
C MET A 199 -15.55 10.13 -9.17
N VAL A 200 -16.86 10.40 -8.99
CA VAL A 200 -17.90 9.37 -9.03
C VAL A 200 -17.91 8.63 -10.37
N ALA A 201 -17.72 9.36 -11.49
CA ALA A 201 -17.65 8.72 -12.81
C ALA A 201 -16.46 7.76 -12.92
N ALA A 202 -15.28 8.14 -12.44
CA ALA A 202 -14.09 7.31 -12.47
C ALA A 202 -14.24 6.08 -11.54
N TRP A 203 -14.73 6.26 -10.33
CA TRP A 203 -14.90 5.16 -9.36
C TRP A 203 -16.02 4.20 -9.74
N LYS A 204 -17.03 4.62 -10.49
CA LYS A 204 -18.00 3.71 -11.12
C LYS A 204 -17.36 2.80 -12.17
N GLU A 205 -16.36 3.27 -12.90
CA GLU A 205 -15.59 2.41 -13.82
C GLU A 205 -14.79 1.35 -13.03
N VAL A 206 -14.17 1.71 -11.90
CA VAL A 206 -13.52 0.75 -10.99
C VAL A 206 -14.50 -0.32 -10.55
N LEU A 207 -15.63 0.09 -9.95
CA LEU A 207 -16.64 -0.83 -9.43
C LEU A 207 -17.21 -1.75 -10.52
N ALA A 208 -17.44 -1.23 -11.73
CA ALA A 208 -17.94 -2.02 -12.85
C ALA A 208 -16.93 -3.09 -13.31
N ARG A 209 -15.63 -2.75 -13.34
CA ARG A 209 -14.54 -3.66 -13.69
C ARG A 209 -14.33 -4.72 -12.60
N ASP A 210 -14.27 -4.31 -11.34
CA ASP A 210 -14.14 -5.20 -10.20
C ASP A 210 -15.31 -6.20 -10.11
N ARG A 211 -16.53 -5.81 -10.47
CA ARG A 211 -17.70 -6.72 -10.56
C ARG A 211 -17.64 -7.68 -11.74
N ALA A 212 -17.03 -7.25 -12.84
CA ALA A 212 -16.90 -8.07 -14.05
C ALA A 212 -15.74 -9.07 -13.96
N GLU A 213 -14.78 -8.81 -13.12
CA GLU A 213 -13.63 -9.68 -12.93
C GLU A 213 -14.04 -11.01 -12.29
N PRO A 214 -13.70 -12.17 -12.93
CA PRO A 214 -13.92 -13.47 -12.32
C PRO A 214 -13.21 -13.60 -10.99
N TRP A 215 -13.94 -13.85 -9.93
CA TRP A 215 -13.41 -13.94 -8.59
C TRP A 215 -13.93 -15.17 -7.88
N GLN A 216 -13.11 -15.78 -7.05
CA GLN A 216 -13.49 -16.87 -6.15
C GLN A 216 -12.97 -16.54 -4.75
N PRO A 217 -13.83 -16.65 -3.73
CA PRO A 217 -13.45 -16.41 -2.35
C PRO A 217 -12.26 -17.25 -1.90
N VAL A 218 -11.27 -16.61 -1.27
CA VAL A 218 -10.11 -17.27 -0.66
C VAL A 218 -10.53 -17.87 0.70
N ILE A 219 -11.33 -17.12 1.47
CA ILE A 219 -11.85 -17.55 2.78
C ILE A 219 -13.35 -17.87 2.66
N ALA A 220 -13.81 -18.92 3.32
CA ALA A 220 -15.24 -19.26 3.38
C ALA A 220 -16.04 -18.20 4.15
N ASP A 221 -17.35 -18.03 3.83
CA ASP A 221 -18.21 -17.04 4.50
C ASP A 221 -18.24 -17.24 6.02
N ASP A 222 -18.42 -18.50 6.46
CA ASP A 222 -18.45 -18.85 7.89
C ASP A 222 -17.13 -18.50 8.62
N ASP A 223 -15.99 -18.60 7.93
CA ASP A 223 -14.69 -18.26 8.51
C ASP A 223 -14.50 -16.74 8.61
N LEU A 224 -14.94 -15.98 7.62
CA LEU A 224 -14.88 -14.53 7.64
C LEU A 224 -15.79 -13.94 8.75
N GLU A 225 -17.01 -14.47 8.89
CA GLU A 225 -17.90 -14.14 10.01
C GLU A 225 -17.30 -14.49 11.37
N ARG A 226 -16.61 -15.63 11.46
CA ARG A 226 -15.93 -16.05 12.69
C ARG A 226 -14.79 -15.10 13.04
N ILE A 227 -13.93 -14.74 12.09
CA ILE A 227 -12.80 -13.83 12.29
C ILE A 227 -13.32 -12.46 12.76
N ALA A 228 -14.33 -11.89 12.09
CA ALA A 228 -14.96 -10.65 12.49
C ALA A 228 -15.56 -10.71 13.90
N SER A 229 -16.18 -11.82 14.26
CA SER A 229 -16.75 -12.04 15.60
C SER A 229 -15.65 -12.20 16.67
N GLU A 230 -14.55 -12.87 16.34
CA GLU A 230 -13.39 -13.02 17.22
C GLU A 230 -12.73 -11.66 17.49
N ALA A 231 -12.56 -10.82 16.46
CA ALA A 231 -12.05 -9.46 16.60
C ALA A 231 -12.88 -8.61 17.58
N LEU A 232 -14.22 -8.66 17.45
CA LEU A 232 -15.10 -8.02 18.44
C LEU A 232 -14.96 -8.65 19.84
N GLY A 233 -14.65 -9.94 19.91
CA GLY A 233 -14.41 -10.67 21.16
C GLY A 233 -13.19 -10.20 21.95
N GLU A 234 -12.21 -9.62 21.30
CA GLU A 234 -10.99 -9.06 21.92
C GLU A 234 -11.24 -7.73 22.65
N LEU A 235 -12.33 -7.05 22.32
CA LEU A 235 -12.70 -5.78 22.93
C LEU A 235 -13.09 -5.95 24.41
N PRO A 236 -12.90 -4.92 25.26
CA PRO A 236 -13.38 -4.90 26.65
C PRO A 236 -14.87 -5.21 26.75
N GLU A 237 -15.31 -5.86 27.86
CA GLU A 237 -16.68 -6.34 28.05
C GLU A 237 -17.74 -5.21 27.97
N ASP A 238 -17.42 -4.03 28.49
CA ASP A 238 -18.27 -2.85 28.44
C ASP A 238 -18.42 -2.26 27.04
N VAL A 239 -17.41 -2.42 26.19
CA VAL A 239 -17.43 -2.07 24.75
C VAL A 239 -18.30 -3.09 23.99
N ARG A 240 -18.04 -4.39 24.17
CA ARG A 240 -18.81 -5.47 23.53
C ARG A 240 -20.28 -5.40 23.85
N ALA A 241 -20.63 -5.08 25.10
CA ALA A 241 -22.03 -4.95 25.51
C ALA A 241 -22.77 -3.85 24.74
N LYS A 242 -22.07 -2.79 24.31
CA LYS A 242 -22.66 -1.72 23.49
C LYS A 242 -22.85 -2.11 22.04
N LEU A 243 -21.96 -2.99 21.54
CA LEU A 243 -21.99 -3.50 20.16
C LEU A 243 -22.95 -4.69 19.98
N ALA A 244 -23.53 -5.23 21.04
CA ALA A 244 -24.33 -6.46 20.99
C ALA A 244 -25.51 -6.42 19.99
N ASN A 245 -25.96 -5.23 19.58
CA ASN A 245 -27.04 -5.05 18.61
C ASN A 245 -26.57 -4.37 17.30
N VAL A 246 -25.26 -4.26 17.08
CA VAL A 246 -24.68 -3.73 15.84
C VAL A 246 -24.36 -4.93 14.94
N PRO A 247 -25.14 -5.18 13.88
CA PRO A 247 -24.83 -6.26 12.96
C PRO A 247 -23.57 -5.93 12.15
N ILE A 248 -22.78 -6.96 11.85
CA ILE A 248 -21.77 -6.92 10.81
C ILE A 248 -22.38 -7.55 9.57
N LEU A 249 -22.37 -6.84 8.47
CA LEU A 249 -22.80 -7.32 7.16
C LEU A 249 -21.56 -7.49 6.27
N ILE A 250 -21.51 -8.62 5.58
CA ILE A 250 -20.44 -8.94 4.65
C ILE A 250 -21.02 -8.84 3.25
N ASP A 251 -20.58 -7.82 2.52
CA ASP A 251 -20.95 -7.59 1.13
C ASP A 251 -19.76 -7.94 0.22
N GLU A 252 -20.00 -8.31 -1.02
CA GLU A 252 -18.93 -8.61 -1.98
C GLU A 252 -18.10 -7.36 -2.28
N LEU A 253 -18.77 -6.25 -2.61
CA LEU A 253 -18.22 -4.95 -2.96
C LEU A 253 -19.15 -3.82 -2.49
N PRO A 254 -18.69 -2.58 -2.38
CA PRO A 254 -19.54 -1.42 -2.12
C PRO A 254 -20.69 -1.30 -3.13
N SER A 255 -21.81 -0.73 -2.68
CA SER A 255 -22.95 -0.46 -3.55
C SER A 255 -22.72 0.77 -4.43
N ASP A 256 -23.46 0.86 -5.57
CA ASP A 256 -23.41 2.07 -6.43
C ASP A 256 -23.80 3.33 -5.65
N HIS A 257 -24.68 3.20 -4.65
CA HIS A 257 -25.09 4.34 -3.82
C HIS A 257 -23.94 4.90 -2.99
N LEU A 258 -23.12 4.05 -2.40
CA LEU A 258 -21.96 4.49 -1.66
C LEU A 258 -20.98 5.26 -2.56
N ILE A 259 -20.77 4.81 -3.79
CA ILE A 259 -19.93 5.52 -4.76
C ILE A 259 -20.55 6.87 -5.16
N GLU A 260 -21.88 6.95 -5.34
CA GLU A 260 -22.59 8.20 -5.61
C GLU A 260 -22.49 9.22 -4.47
N ASP A 261 -22.43 8.73 -3.25
CA ASP A 261 -22.21 9.54 -2.05
C ASP A 261 -20.76 10.01 -1.93
N GLY A 262 -19.83 9.35 -2.62
CA GLY A 262 -18.42 9.73 -2.70
C GLY A 262 -17.50 8.80 -1.92
N MET A 263 -17.95 7.58 -1.59
CA MET A 263 -17.10 6.58 -0.95
C MET A 263 -16.20 5.89 -1.98
N ASP A 264 -14.98 5.56 -1.55
CA ASP A 264 -14.01 4.83 -2.36
C ASP A 264 -14.54 3.41 -2.70
N PRO A 265 -14.48 2.96 -3.98
CA PRO A 265 -14.89 1.61 -4.36
C PRO A 265 -14.02 0.50 -3.73
N ARG A 266 -12.83 0.82 -3.24
CA ARG A 266 -11.89 -0.11 -2.60
C ARG A 266 -11.90 -0.06 -1.07
N LEU A 267 -12.87 0.64 -0.49
CA LEU A 267 -13.10 0.66 0.95
C LEU A 267 -13.17 -0.77 1.50
N LEU A 268 -12.48 -1.05 2.61
CA LEU A 268 -12.45 -2.37 3.25
C LEU A 268 -13.66 -2.60 4.13
N GLY A 269 -14.10 -1.56 4.84
CA GLY A 269 -15.29 -1.54 5.68
C GLY A 269 -15.98 -0.20 5.67
N LEU A 270 -17.12 -0.13 6.34
CA LEU A 270 -17.86 1.12 6.54
C LEU A 270 -18.75 1.00 7.78
N PHE A 271 -18.59 1.91 8.70
CA PHE A 271 -19.58 2.15 9.75
C PHE A 271 -20.74 3.00 9.18
N GLU A 272 -21.93 2.45 9.16
CA GLU A 272 -23.15 3.16 8.79
C GLU A 272 -24.03 3.39 10.02
N GLY A 273 -24.28 4.65 10.37
CA GLY A 273 -25.13 4.99 11.48
C GLY A 273 -24.75 6.29 12.18
N THR A 274 -25.38 6.51 13.34
CA THR A 274 -25.03 7.66 14.22
C THR A 274 -24.02 7.18 15.27
N PRO A 275 -22.84 7.80 15.39
CA PRO A 275 -21.90 7.48 16.45
C PRO A 275 -22.55 7.52 17.84
N MET A 276 -22.15 6.60 18.72
CA MET A 276 -22.78 6.45 20.05
C MET A 276 -22.85 7.74 20.87
N PRO A 277 -21.82 8.61 20.89
CA PRO A 277 -21.87 9.87 21.64
C PRO A 277 -22.97 10.84 21.14
N GLU A 278 -23.37 10.73 19.89
CA GLU A 278 -24.38 11.59 19.25
C GLU A 278 -25.79 10.99 19.29
N GLN A 279 -25.95 9.76 19.78
CA GLN A 279 -27.25 9.11 19.88
C GLN A 279 -28.13 9.82 20.95
N PRO A 280 -29.39 10.14 20.64
CA PRO A 280 -30.27 10.83 21.58
C PRO A 280 -30.54 9.93 22.78
N SER A 281 -30.28 10.46 24.00
CA SER A 281 -30.47 9.74 25.25
C SER A 281 -31.94 9.50 25.61
N VAL A 282 -32.89 10.17 24.95
CA VAL A 282 -34.34 10.04 25.19
C VAL A 282 -35.12 10.26 23.86
N GLY A 283 -35.85 9.24 23.39
CA GLY A 283 -37.00 9.42 22.48
C GLY A 283 -36.68 9.62 20.99
N GLY A 284 -35.50 9.23 20.49
CA GLY A 284 -35.20 9.19 19.06
C GLY A 284 -35.66 7.89 18.40
N VAL A 285 -35.91 7.93 17.09
CA VAL A 285 -36.00 6.70 16.28
C VAL A 285 -34.59 6.10 16.27
N PRO A 286 -34.39 4.82 16.66
CA PRO A 286 -33.06 4.20 16.57
C PRO A 286 -32.60 4.27 15.11
N SER A 287 -31.47 4.95 14.83
CA SER A 287 -30.81 4.78 13.54
C SER A 287 -30.33 3.34 13.49
N VAL A 288 -30.56 2.69 12.38
CA VAL A 288 -29.95 1.37 12.14
C VAL A 288 -28.46 1.60 12.07
N THR A 289 -27.74 1.02 13.01
CA THR A 289 -26.29 1.07 13.07
C THR A 289 -25.76 -0.25 12.60
N THR A 290 -24.86 -0.24 11.63
CA THR A 290 -24.34 -1.44 10.96
C THR A 290 -22.86 -1.23 10.64
N ILE A 291 -22.08 -2.28 10.73
CA ILE A 291 -20.71 -2.35 10.19
C ILE A 291 -20.80 -3.17 8.91
N HIS A 292 -20.34 -2.61 7.80
CA HIS A 292 -20.19 -3.30 6.54
C HIS A 292 -18.74 -3.71 6.35
N LEU A 293 -18.50 -4.90 5.83
CA LEU A 293 -17.21 -5.40 5.40
C LEU A 293 -17.29 -5.76 3.91
N PHE A 294 -16.32 -5.28 3.12
CA PHE A 294 -16.30 -5.51 1.68
C PHE A 294 -15.28 -6.59 1.34
N ARG A 295 -15.78 -7.81 1.23
CA ARG A 295 -15.00 -9.03 1.13
C ARG A 295 -13.94 -9.02 0.05
N LYS A 296 -14.32 -8.67 -1.21
CA LYS A 296 -13.38 -8.68 -2.34
C LYS A 296 -12.23 -7.68 -2.14
N ASN A 297 -12.52 -6.56 -1.50
CA ASN A 297 -11.51 -5.56 -1.17
C ASN A 297 -10.57 -6.05 -0.05
N LEU A 298 -11.12 -6.68 0.99
CA LEU A 298 -10.34 -7.31 2.07
C LEU A 298 -9.41 -8.41 1.54
N GLU A 299 -9.91 -9.28 0.65
CA GLU A 299 -9.09 -10.33 0.04
C GLU A 299 -8.02 -9.76 -0.90
N ARG A 300 -8.30 -8.63 -1.57
CA ARG A 300 -7.30 -7.90 -2.37
C ARG A 300 -6.21 -7.29 -1.47
N ALA A 301 -6.58 -6.64 -0.39
CA ALA A 301 -5.65 -6.05 0.57
C ALA A 301 -4.73 -7.11 1.20
N GLY A 302 -5.29 -8.27 1.58
CA GLY A 302 -4.50 -9.39 2.09
C GLY A 302 -3.74 -10.19 1.02
N GLY A 303 -3.70 -9.73 -0.25
CA GLY A 303 -2.91 -10.35 -1.32
C GLY A 303 -3.28 -11.81 -1.62
N GLY A 304 -4.47 -12.26 -1.21
CA GLY A 304 -4.91 -13.65 -1.36
C GLY A 304 -4.29 -14.62 -0.34
N ASP A 305 -3.53 -14.15 0.64
CA ASP A 305 -3.05 -14.95 1.76
C ASP A 305 -4.12 -15.01 2.88
N PRO A 306 -4.57 -16.20 3.30
CA PRO A 306 -5.64 -16.32 4.30
C PRO A 306 -5.30 -15.70 5.66
N ASP A 307 -4.03 -15.74 6.10
CA ASP A 307 -3.63 -15.19 7.38
C ASP A 307 -3.56 -13.65 7.31
N ALA A 308 -3.07 -13.09 6.20
CA ALA A 308 -3.08 -11.66 5.94
C ALA A 308 -4.52 -11.12 5.81
N ILE A 309 -5.40 -11.82 5.09
CA ILE A 309 -6.83 -11.46 4.99
C ILE A 309 -7.49 -11.46 6.38
N ALA A 310 -7.17 -12.43 7.23
CA ALA A 310 -7.72 -12.49 8.58
C ALA A 310 -7.29 -11.27 9.41
N GLU A 311 -6.05 -10.80 9.26
CA GLU A 311 -5.57 -9.60 9.93
C GLU A 311 -6.25 -8.34 9.37
N GLU A 312 -6.41 -8.22 8.05
CA GLU A 312 -7.16 -7.11 7.43
C GLU A 312 -8.60 -7.02 7.95
N VAL A 313 -9.29 -8.18 8.05
CA VAL A 313 -10.63 -8.23 8.63
C VAL A 313 -10.63 -7.77 10.09
N ARG A 314 -9.64 -8.21 10.88
CA ARG A 314 -9.52 -7.84 12.29
C ARG A 314 -9.32 -6.33 12.44
N VAL A 315 -8.36 -5.76 11.72
CA VAL A 315 -8.06 -4.32 11.75
C VAL A 315 -9.29 -3.51 11.31
N THR A 316 -9.91 -3.87 10.18
CA THR A 316 -11.10 -3.19 9.67
C THR A 316 -12.26 -3.21 10.66
N VAL A 317 -12.55 -4.35 11.30
CA VAL A 317 -13.63 -4.45 12.31
C VAL A 317 -13.34 -3.54 13.51
N LEU A 318 -12.09 -3.47 13.96
CA LEU A 318 -11.71 -2.61 15.08
C LEU A 318 -11.77 -1.12 14.69
N HIS A 319 -11.34 -0.77 13.47
CA HIS A 319 -11.42 0.56 12.89
C HIS A 319 -12.88 1.04 12.82
N GLU A 320 -13.78 0.28 12.18
CA GLU A 320 -15.19 0.63 12.07
C GLU A 320 -15.90 0.69 13.44
N THR A 321 -15.46 -0.15 14.36
CA THR A 321 -15.92 -0.09 15.75
C THR A 321 -15.52 1.21 16.44
N ALA A 322 -14.33 1.71 16.19
CA ALA A 322 -13.86 2.96 16.77
C ALA A 322 -14.68 4.15 16.24
N HIS A 323 -15.05 4.17 14.97
CA HIS A 323 -16.00 5.16 14.43
C HIS A 323 -17.37 5.11 15.12
N TYR A 324 -17.87 3.92 15.46
CA TYR A 324 -19.08 3.81 16.27
C TYR A 324 -18.96 4.51 17.62
N PHE A 325 -17.78 4.52 18.24
CA PHE A 325 -17.51 5.23 19.49
C PHE A 325 -17.19 6.72 19.31
N GLY A 326 -17.18 7.21 18.08
CA GLY A 326 -16.98 8.63 17.76
C GLY A 326 -15.51 9.02 17.69
N LEU A 327 -14.59 8.06 17.52
CA LEU A 327 -13.19 8.35 17.19
C LEU A 327 -13.12 8.75 15.72
N ASP A 328 -12.35 9.75 15.41
CA ASP A 328 -12.06 10.18 14.03
C ASP A 328 -10.73 9.59 13.55
N GLU A 329 -10.37 9.82 12.27
CA GLU A 329 -9.16 9.28 11.65
C GLU A 329 -7.90 9.68 12.43
N GLU A 330 -7.83 10.93 12.94
CA GLU A 330 -6.68 11.41 13.72
C GLU A 330 -6.54 10.67 15.06
N ASP A 331 -7.65 10.25 15.66
CA ASP A 331 -7.65 9.44 16.88
C ASP A 331 -7.25 7.99 16.60
N LEU A 332 -7.65 7.45 15.43
CA LEU A 332 -7.29 6.09 14.98
C LEU A 332 -5.81 5.95 14.65
N GLU A 333 -5.23 6.91 13.95
CA GLU A 333 -3.80 6.98 13.67
C GLU A 333 -2.96 6.92 14.96
N LYS A 334 -3.37 7.65 16.00
CA LYS A 334 -2.67 7.66 17.31
C LYS A 334 -2.66 6.31 18.03
N ILE A 335 -3.59 5.42 17.72
CA ILE A 335 -3.72 4.09 18.34
C ILE A 335 -3.33 2.96 17.39
N GLY A 336 -2.86 3.29 16.16
CA GLY A 336 -2.38 2.32 15.17
C GLY A 336 -3.48 1.47 14.55
N LEU A 337 -4.63 2.08 14.27
CA LEU A 337 -5.78 1.48 13.58
C LEU A 337 -6.13 2.26 12.30
N ASP A 338 -5.15 2.90 11.69
CA ASP A 338 -5.24 3.64 10.43
C ASP A 338 -5.13 2.72 9.19
#